data_54d6423a076a892001d7ed78882d1fc0
#
_entry.id   54d6423a076a892001d7ed78882d1fc0
#
_cell.length_a   1.000
_cell.length_b   1.000
_cell.length_c   1.000
_cell.angle_alpha   90.00
_cell.angle_beta   90.00
_cell.angle_gamma   90.00
#
_symmetry.space_group_name_H-M   'P 1'
#
loop_
_entity.id
_entity.type
_entity.pdbx_description
1 polymer ?
#
loop_
_entity_poly.entity_id
_entity_poly.type
_entity_poly.pdbx_seq_one_letter_code
_entity_poly.pdbx_strand_id
1 'polypeptide(L)'
;ERWHGMDIGKRLSDALGLPAYLEHDVCAMALHQRSTGQSRNFMLLFIDIGIGAAIVSGGELLGNFTGELGHTTIRFDGRLCACGNRGCLETYASIPALLEGSGFRDWFDLIDHADDPEAQKLLDQEAVYLSAGLINLLNLIPVDSIYLAGDICCRHELLIGRLQREISAKALYRGRNDTRILPVADTPNMGVLSAAEVVFSRFFTV
;
A
#
# COMPACT_ATOMS: atom_id res chain seq x y z
N GLU A 1 7.98 -0.68 -21.70
CA GLU A 1 9.09 -1.03 -22.64
C GLU A 1 10.08 0.13 -22.87
N ARG A 2 9.65 1.41 -22.92
CA ARG A 2 10.54 2.56 -23.21
C ARG A 2 11.66 2.82 -22.18
N TRP A 3 11.50 2.36 -20.94
CA TRP A 3 12.43 2.61 -19.84
C TRP A 3 13.33 1.41 -19.53
N HIS A 4 13.09 0.27 -20.18
CA HIS A 4 13.82 -0.96 -19.91
C HIS A 4 15.30 -0.82 -20.26
N GLY A 5 16.19 -1.12 -19.30
CA GLY A 5 17.64 -1.01 -19.47
C GLY A 5 18.19 0.41 -19.44
N MET A 6 17.38 1.42 -19.12
CA MET A 6 17.81 2.82 -19.04
C MET A 6 18.16 3.20 -17.60
N ASP A 7 19.38 3.69 -17.37
CA ASP A 7 19.75 4.30 -16.09
C ASP A 7 19.17 5.73 -16.01
N ILE A 8 17.94 5.81 -15.50
CA ILE A 8 17.19 7.07 -15.38
C ILE A 8 17.89 8.01 -14.39
N GLY A 9 18.42 7.49 -13.27
CA GLY A 9 19.11 8.27 -12.26
C GLY A 9 20.32 8.99 -12.83
N LYS A 10 21.17 8.24 -13.57
CA LYS A 10 22.33 8.81 -14.23
C LYS A 10 21.93 9.89 -15.25
N ARG A 11 20.93 9.61 -16.09
CA ARG A 11 20.49 10.56 -17.12
C ARG A 11 19.93 11.86 -16.53
N LEU A 12 19.18 11.76 -15.44
CA LEU A 12 18.68 12.93 -14.71
C LEU A 12 19.85 13.71 -14.08
N SER A 13 20.79 13.02 -13.44
CA SER A 13 21.99 13.66 -12.88
C SER A 13 22.80 14.40 -13.94
N ASP A 14 23.05 13.77 -15.08
CA ASP A 14 23.81 14.36 -16.18
C ASP A 14 23.07 15.60 -16.78
N ALA A 15 21.74 15.52 -16.90
CA ALA A 15 20.94 16.62 -17.47
C ALA A 15 20.80 17.82 -16.53
N LEU A 16 20.74 17.58 -15.21
CA LEU A 16 20.52 18.62 -14.20
C LEU A 16 21.81 19.15 -13.60
N GLY A 17 22.93 18.45 -13.75
CA GLY A 17 24.18 18.75 -13.06
C GLY A 17 24.11 18.56 -11.53
N LEU A 18 23.15 17.76 -11.06
CA LEU A 18 22.87 17.49 -9.65
C LEU A 18 22.73 15.98 -9.42
N PRO A 19 23.06 15.47 -8.22
CA PRO A 19 22.79 14.08 -7.89
C PRO A 19 21.27 13.78 -7.99
N ALA A 20 20.90 12.70 -8.66
CA ALA A 20 19.52 12.21 -8.73
C ALA A 20 19.43 10.83 -8.08
N TYR A 21 18.42 10.66 -7.23
CA TYR A 21 18.15 9.41 -6.51
C TYR A 21 16.81 8.85 -6.98
N LEU A 22 16.79 7.56 -7.28
CA LEU A 22 15.57 6.83 -7.59
C LEU A 22 15.17 6.00 -6.38
N GLU A 23 13.88 6.01 -6.11
CA GLU A 23 13.28 5.19 -5.08
C GLU A 23 11.88 4.73 -5.54
N HIS A 24 11.41 3.64 -5.00
CA HIS A 24 10.04 3.20 -5.20
C HIS A 24 9.08 4.23 -4.57
N ASP A 25 7.98 4.56 -5.22
CA ASP A 25 7.03 5.56 -4.76
C ASP A 25 6.46 5.24 -3.37
N VAL A 26 6.09 3.98 -3.13
CA VAL A 26 5.58 3.51 -1.83
C VAL A 26 6.67 3.59 -0.74
N CYS A 27 7.93 3.32 -1.08
CA CYS A 27 9.07 3.50 -0.18
C CYS A 27 9.30 4.97 0.16
N ALA A 28 9.20 5.85 -0.82
CA ALA A 28 9.29 7.29 -0.62
C ALA A 28 8.17 7.81 0.30
N MET A 29 6.93 7.35 0.09
CA MET A 29 5.81 7.66 0.98
C MET A 29 6.02 7.14 2.40
N ALA A 30 6.60 5.94 2.57
CA ALA A 30 6.92 5.41 3.89
C ALA A 30 8.00 6.21 4.61
N LEU A 31 9.00 6.72 3.90
CA LEU A 31 10.00 7.64 4.46
C LEU A 31 9.34 8.94 4.95
N HIS A 32 8.40 9.51 4.17
CA HIS A 32 7.64 10.69 4.59
C HIS A 32 6.76 10.38 5.81
N GLN A 33 6.04 9.25 5.83
CA GLN A 33 5.24 8.83 6.97
C GLN A 33 6.11 8.63 8.22
N ARG A 34 7.34 8.12 8.08
CA ARG A 34 8.31 7.98 9.17
C ARG A 34 8.68 9.32 9.78
N SER A 35 8.93 10.35 8.96
CA SER A 35 9.34 11.68 9.44
C SER A 35 8.22 12.44 10.15
N THR A 36 6.96 12.16 9.79
CA THR A 36 5.79 12.83 10.37
C THR A 36 5.06 12.02 11.43
N GLY A 37 5.28 10.70 11.48
CA GLY A 37 4.59 9.76 12.35
C GLY A 37 5.34 9.44 13.64
N GLN A 38 4.63 8.79 14.58
CA GLN A 38 5.19 8.37 15.87
C GLN A 38 5.63 6.89 15.91
N SER A 39 5.16 6.08 14.94
CA SER A 39 5.48 4.65 14.91
C SER A 39 6.84 4.42 14.26
N ARG A 40 7.65 3.56 14.89
CA ARG A 40 8.94 3.10 14.36
C ARG A 40 8.84 1.75 13.66
N ASN A 41 7.71 1.05 13.80
CA ASN A 41 7.47 -0.25 13.20
C ASN A 41 6.10 -0.21 12.51
N PHE A 42 6.08 0.04 11.22
CA PHE A 42 4.83 0.13 10.46
C PHE A 42 4.98 -0.38 9.04
N MET A 43 3.86 -0.68 8.44
CA MET A 43 3.71 -0.88 7.01
C MET A 43 2.96 0.30 6.41
N LEU A 44 3.41 0.80 5.26
CA LEU A 44 2.61 1.63 4.39
C LEU A 44 2.07 0.74 3.27
N LEU A 45 0.77 0.74 3.09
CA LEU A 45 0.04 -0.02 2.08
C LEU A 45 -0.61 0.97 1.12
N PHE A 46 -0.14 0.98 -0.11
CA PHE A 46 -0.69 1.81 -1.18
C PHE A 46 -1.65 0.99 -2.02
N ILE A 47 -2.87 1.48 -2.21
CA ILE A 47 -3.92 0.83 -2.98
C ILE A 47 -4.56 1.84 -3.92
N ASP A 48 -4.43 1.56 -5.23
CA ASP A 48 -5.00 2.34 -6.31
C ASP A 48 -5.17 1.42 -7.54
N ILE A 49 -4.61 1.77 -8.71
CA ILE A 49 -4.58 0.89 -9.90
C ILE A 49 -3.77 -0.39 -9.67
N GLY A 50 -2.87 -0.38 -8.69
CA GLY A 50 -2.08 -1.50 -8.21
C GLY A 50 -2.00 -1.51 -6.70
N ILE A 51 -1.30 -2.50 -6.14
CA ILE A 51 -1.10 -2.65 -4.70
C ILE A 51 0.39 -2.80 -4.41
N GLY A 52 0.93 -1.83 -3.67
CA GLY A 52 2.30 -1.84 -3.19
C GLY A 52 2.38 -1.71 -1.68
N ALA A 53 3.50 -2.15 -1.09
CA ALA A 53 3.74 -1.98 0.34
C ALA A 53 5.19 -1.57 0.61
N ALA A 54 5.41 -0.84 1.70
CA ALA A 54 6.73 -0.60 2.26
C ALA A 54 6.70 -0.85 3.76
N ILE A 55 7.80 -1.34 4.31
CA ILE A 55 7.91 -1.65 5.74
C ILE A 55 9.02 -0.80 6.35
N VAL A 56 8.70 -0.17 7.46
CA VAL A 56 9.66 0.48 8.36
C VAL A 56 9.76 -0.35 9.63
N SER A 57 10.96 -0.74 10.00
CA SER A 57 11.26 -1.53 11.20
C SER A 57 12.39 -0.88 11.98
N GLY A 58 12.18 -0.66 13.28
CA GLY A 58 13.14 0.05 14.12
C GLY A 58 13.36 1.52 13.72
N GLY A 59 12.52 2.07 12.89
CA GLY A 59 12.64 3.42 12.31
C GLY A 59 13.40 3.47 10.98
N GLU A 60 13.81 2.33 10.43
CA GLU A 60 14.49 2.24 9.14
C GLU A 60 13.63 1.53 8.09
N LEU A 61 13.70 2.00 6.85
CA LEU A 61 13.07 1.31 5.73
C LEU A 61 13.70 -0.07 5.55
N LEU A 62 12.89 -1.11 5.43
CA LEU A 62 13.36 -2.47 5.23
C LEU A 62 13.88 -2.65 3.79
N GLY A 63 15.18 -2.40 3.59
CA GLY A 63 15.81 -2.23 2.28
C GLY A 63 15.80 -3.47 1.36
N ASN A 64 15.57 -4.67 1.92
CA ASN A 64 15.47 -5.91 1.14
C ASN A 64 14.01 -6.34 0.89
N PHE A 65 13.05 -5.51 1.23
CA PHE A 65 11.64 -5.76 0.96
C PHE A 65 11.28 -5.18 -0.41
N THR A 66 10.82 -6.04 -1.31
CA THR A 66 10.54 -5.65 -2.71
C THR A 66 9.31 -4.79 -2.89
N GLY A 67 8.44 -4.71 -1.89
CA GLY A 67 7.20 -3.92 -1.95
C GLY A 67 6.04 -4.59 -2.69
N GLU A 68 6.27 -5.72 -3.35
CA GLU A 68 5.36 -6.38 -4.28
C GLU A 68 4.24 -7.20 -3.59
N LEU A 69 3.62 -6.64 -2.55
CA LEU A 69 2.54 -7.30 -1.81
C LEU A 69 1.37 -7.67 -2.75
N GLY A 70 1.05 -6.80 -3.69
CA GLY A 70 0.00 -7.02 -4.68
C GLY A 70 0.19 -8.30 -5.50
N HIS A 71 1.44 -8.73 -5.69
CA HIS A 71 1.76 -9.96 -6.44
C HIS A 71 1.90 -11.21 -5.57
N THR A 72 1.59 -11.12 -4.28
CA THR A 72 1.49 -12.31 -3.44
C THR A 72 0.20 -13.09 -3.73
N THR A 73 0.31 -14.41 -3.79
CA THR A 73 -0.81 -15.29 -4.12
C THR A 73 -1.75 -15.44 -2.92
N ILE A 74 -3.01 -15.02 -3.07
CA ILE A 74 -4.09 -15.26 -2.11
C ILE A 74 -5.03 -16.41 -2.54
N ARG A 75 -4.97 -16.78 -3.82
CA ARG A 75 -5.71 -17.93 -4.39
C ARG A 75 -4.86 -18.66 -5.42
N PHE A 76 -4.38 -19.85 -5.09
CA PHE A 76 -3.44 -20.60 -5.93
C PHE A 76 -3.99 -20.93 -7.34
N ASP A 77 -5.29 -21.12 -7.47
CA ASP A 77 -6.03 -21.42 -8.72
C ASP A 77 -6.79 -20.20 -9.29
N GLY A 78 -6.42 -19.00 -8.85
CA GLY A 78 -7.17 -17.77 -9.09
C GLY A 78 -6.93 -17.12 -10.46
N ARG A 79 -7.31 -15.84 -10.55
CA ARG A 79 -7.21 -15.00 -11.76
C ARG A 79 -5.76 -14.93 -12.25
N LEU A 80 -5.57 -14.90 -13.58
CA LEU A 80 -4.25 -14.66 -14.17
C LEU A 80 -3.83 -13.21 -13.90
N CYS A 81 -2.62 -13.03 -13.39
CA CYS A 81 -2.03 -11.72 -13.16
C CYS A 81 -1.12 -11.31 -14.33
N ALA A 82 -0.99 -10.01 -14.56
CA ALA A 82 -0.07 -9.45 -15.55
C ALA A 82 1.40 -9.82 -15.30
N CYS A 83 1.78 -10.15 -14.04
CA CYS A 83 3.11 -10.63 -13.69
C CYS A 83 3.39 -12.09 -14.14
N GLY A 84 2.39 -12.77 -14.71
CA GLY A 84 2.49 -14.17 -15.15
C GLY A 84 2.06 -15.20 -14.10
N ASN A 85 1.86 -14.79 -12.85
CA ASN A 85 1.38 -15.65 -11.77
C ASN A 85 -0.17 -15.71 -11.75
N ARG A 86 -0.73 -16.57 -10.87
CA ARG A 86 -2.17 -16.67 -10.64
C ARG A 86 -2.54 -16.32 -9.21
N GLY A 87 -3.71 -15.72 -9.05
CA GLY A 87 -4.30 -15.45 -7.74
C GLY A 87 -3.60 -14.38 -6.93
N CYS A 88 -2.86 -13.48 -7.58
CA CYS A 88 -2.25 -12.33 -6.92
C CYS A 88 -3.31 -11.45 -6.26
N LEU A 89 -3.00 -10.90 -5.08
CA LEU A 89 -3.87 -10.00 -4.33
C LEU A 89 -4.40 -8.86 -5.21
N GLU A 90 -3.54 -8.24 -6.00
CA GLU A 90 -3.86 -7.12 -6.90
C GLU A 90 -4.99 -7.43 -7.87
N THR A 91 -5.09 -8.68 -8.36
CA THR A 91 -6.16 -9.09 -9.27
C THR A 91 -7.55 -9.19 -8.61
N TYR A 92 -7.63 -8.94 -7.30
CA TYR A 92 -8.88 -8.95 -6.53
C TYR A 92 -9.14 -7.66 -5.78
N ALA A 93 -8.09 -6.99 -5.31
CA ALA A 93 -8.16 -5.89 -4.37
C ALA A 93 -7.52 -4.58 -4.88
N SER A 94 -7.04 -4.48 -6.11
CA SER A 94 -6.83 -3.16 -6.71
C SER A 94 -8.18 -2.53 -7.03
N ILE A 95 -8.28 -1.20 -7.01
CA ILE A 95 -9.54 -0.49 -7.29
C ILE A 95 -10.18 -0.97 -8.61
N PRO A 96 -9.46 -1.06 -9.74
CA PRO A 96 -10.05 -1.59 -10.97
C PRO A 96 -10.53 -3.04 -10.87
N ALA A 97 -9.79 -3.89 -10.14
CA ALA A 97 -10.15 -5.30 -9.98
C ALA A 97 -11.38 -5.50 -9.08
N LEU A 98 -11.50 -4.66 -8.04
CA LEU A 98 -12.67 -4.64 -7.15
C LEU A 98 -13.94 -4.23 -7.91
N LEU A 99 -13.83 -3.18 -8.74
CA LEU A 99 -14.96 -2.58 -9.44
C LEU A 99 -15.35 -3.31 -10.73
N GLU A 100 -14.58 -4.31 -11.15
CA GLU A 100 -14.82 -5.06 -12.37
C GLU A 100 -16.24 -5.66 -12.40
N GLY A 101 -17.08 -5.21 -13.31
CA GLY A 101 -18.45 -5.69 -13.47
C GLY A 101 -19.46 -5.18 -12.43
N SER A 102 -19.08 -4.26 -11.54
CA SER A 102 -19.96 -3.73 -10.49
C SER A 102 -20.92 -2.63 -10.95
N GLY A 103 -20.58 -1.92 -12.03
CA GLY A 103 -21.31 -0.73 -12.49
C GLY A 103 -20.80 0.58 -11.91
N PHE A 104 -19.96 0.58 -10.88
CA PHE A 104 -19.28 1.77 -10.38
C PHE A 104 -18.07 2.12 -11.25
N ARG A 105 -17.85 3.41 -11.51
CA ARG A 105 -16.79 3.89 -12.43
C ARG A 105 -15.41 3.90 -11.80
N ASP A 106 -15.34 4.32 -10.54
CA ASP A 106 -14.13 4.51 -9.77
C ASP A 106 -14.42 4.41 -8.26
N TRP A 107 -13.40 4.53 -7.42
CA TRP A 107 -13.55 4.49 -5.97
C TRP A 107 -14.46 5.60 -5.43
N PHE A 108 -14.39 6.80 -6.00
CA PHE A 108 -15.20 7.93 -5.55
C PHE A 108 -16.68 7.70 -5.82
N ASP A 109 -17.01 7.15 -6.99
CA ASP A 109 -18.38 6.75 -7.34
C ASP A 109 -18.92 5.67 -6.38
N LEU A 110 -18.09 4.68 -6.03
CA LEU A 110 -18.44 3.64 -5.05
C LEU A 110 -18.77 4.24 -3.67
N ILE A 111 -17.89 5.11 -3.14
CA ILE A 111 -18.07 5.68 -1.80
C ILE A 111 -19.17 6.74 -1.73
N ASP A 112 -19.48 7.42 -2.82
CA ASP A 112 -20.63 8.32 -2.92
C ASP A 112 -21.96 7.57 -2.82
N HIS A 113 -21.97 6.29 -3.22
CA HIS A 113 -23.11 5.38 -3.11
C HIS A 113 -22.94 4.37 -1.95
N ALA A 114 -22.20 4.72 -0.90
CA ALA A 114 -21.86 3.79 0.18
C ALA A 114 -23.07 3.18 0.91
N ASP A 115 -24.25 3.77 0.83
CA ASP A 115 -25.49 3.21 1.40
C ASP A 115 -26.14 2.15 0.49
N ASP A 116 -25.68 1.99 -0.75
CA ASP A 116 -26.17 0.97 -1.67
C ASP A 116 -25.73 -0.44 -1.21
N PRO A 117 -26.63 -1.44 -1.19
CA PRO A 117 -26.29 -2.81 -0.83
C PRO A 117 -25.13 -3.41 -1.67
N GLU A 118 -25.01 -3.08 -2.95
CA GLU A 118 -23.91 -3.57 -3.77
C GLU A 118 -22.59 -2.90 -3.40
N ALA A 119 -22.59 -1.59 -3.10
CA ALA A 119 -21.41 -0.89 -2.59
C ALA A 119 -20.94 -1.47 -1.24
N GLN A 120 -21.88 -1.74 -0.32
CA GLN A 120 -21.57 -2.37 0.96
C GLN A 120 -20.93 -3.75 0.78
N LYS A 121 -21.45 -4.55 -0.15
CA LYS A 121 -20.90 -5.87 -0.47
C LYS A 121 -19.49 -5.78 -1.04
N LEU A 122 -19.21 -4.81 -1.92
CA LEU A 122 -17.87 -4.58 -2.46
C LEU A 122 -16.89 -4.14 -1.37
N LEU A 123 -17.29 -3.25 -0.46
CA LEU A 123 -16.46 -2.84 0.67
C LEU A 123 -16.13 -4.02 1.62
N ASP A 124 -17.10 -4.89 1.86
CA ASP A 124 -16.86 -6.11 2.65
C ASP A 124 -15.92 -7.08 1.93
N GLN A 125 -16.08 -7.23 0.61
CA GLN A 125 -15.22 -8.06 -0.23
C GLN A 125 -13.80 -7.54 -0.28
N GLU A 126 -13.62 -6.22 -0.40
CA GLU A 126 -12.32 -5.57 -0.35
C GLU A 126 -11.58 -5.87 0.96
N ALA A 127 -12.27 -5.69 2.09
CA ALA A 127 -11.71 -6.00 3.40
C ALA A 127 -11.26 -7.48 3.52
N VAL A 128 -12.03 -8.42 2.95
CA VAL A 128 -11.69 -9.84 2.96
C VAL A 128 -10.42 -10.11 2.14
N TYR A 129 -10.32 -9.56 0.93
CA TYR A 129 -9.14 -9.79 0.07
C TYR A 129 -7.89 -9.13 0.63
N LEU A 130 -7.97 -7.86 1.04
CA LEU A 130 -6.85 -7.17 1.67
C LEU A 130 -6.40 -7.88 2.95
N SER A 131 -7.33 -8.33 3.79
CA SER A 131 -6.99 -9.06 5.01
C SER A 131 -6.20 -10.33 4.72
N ALA A 132 -6.50 -11.05 3.64
CA ALA A 132 -5.79 -12.27 3.28
C ALA A 132 -4.30 -11.99 2.99
N GLY A 133 -4.00 -10.96 2.18
CA GLY A 133 -2.62 -10.54 1.91
C GLY A 133 -1.90 -10.01 3.15
N LEU A 134 -2.59 -9.16 3.93
CA LEU A 134 -2.02 -8.54 5.13
C LEU A 134 -1.73 -9.57 6.23
N ILE A 135 -2.60 -10.55 6.45
CA ILE A 135 -2.38 -11.61 7.43
C ILE A 135 -1.15 -12.44 7.07
N ASN A 136 -0.98 -12.79 5.79
CA ASN A 136 0.19 -13.50 5.34
C ASN A 136 1.48 -12.73 5.70
N LEU A 137 1.49 -11.42 5.45
CA LEU A 137 2.64 -10.58 5.77
C LEU A 137 2.83 -10.39 7.28
N LEU A 138 1.77 -10.11 8.04
CA LEU A 138 1.82 -9.90 9.49
C LEU A 138 2.29 -11.14 10.25
N ASN A 139 2.02 -12.33 9.71
CA ASN A 139 2.52 -13.58 10.28
C ASN A 139 4.04 -13.76 10.08
N LEU A 140 4.65 -13.04 9.13
CA LEU A 140 6.08 -13.06 8.84
C LEU A 140 6.81 -11.86 9.47
N ILE A 141 6.22 -10.68 9.35
CA ILE A 141 6.82 -9.40 9.79
C ILE A 141 5.75 -8.65 10.59
N PRO A 142 5.79 -8.73 11.92
CA PRO A 142 4.86 -8.00 12.77
C PRO A 142 5.16 -6.50 12.75
N VAL A 143 4.11 -5.69 12.65
CA VAL A 143 4.18 -4.22 12.73
C VAL A 143 3.13 -3.67 13.69
N ASP A 144 3.41 -2.50 14.27
CA ASP A 144 2.51 -1.83 15.22
C ASP A 144 1.35 -1.14 14.53
N SER A 145 1.56 -0.71 13.28
CA SER A 145 0.56 0.03 12.50
C SER A 145 0.65 -0.30 11.01
N ILE A 146 -0.49 -0.23 10.32
CA ILE A 146 -0.60 -0.23 8.87
C ILE A 146 -1.19 1.12 8.46
N TYR A 147 -0.47 1.87 7.66
CA TYR A 147 -0.94 3.12 7.07
C TYR A 147 -1.46 2.86 5.65
N LEU A 148 -2.74 3.16 5.43
CA LEU A 148 -3.34 3.08 4.09
C LEU A 148 -3.03 4.36 3.31
N ALA A 149 -2.66 4.21 2.05
CA ALA A 149 -2.39 5.29 1.10
C ALA A 149 -3.06 4.99 -0.26
N GLY A 150 -3.19 6.02 -1.11
CA GLY A 150 -3.90 5.94 -2.39
C GLY A 150 -5.35 6.38 -2.28
N ASP A 151 -6.09 6.30 -3.39
CA ASP A 151 -7.48 6.75 -3.47
C ASP A 151 -8.40 6.04 -2.46
N ILE A 152 -8.05 4.82 -2.06
CA ILE A 152 -8.78 4.03 -1.05
C ILE A 152 -8.84 4.73 0.32
N CYS A 153 -7.98 5.72 0.58
CA CYS A 153 -8.02 6.52 1.80
C CYS A 153 -9.18 7.51 1.84
N CYS A 154 -9.76 7.87 0.70
CA CYS A 154 -10.96 8.67 0.68
C CYS A 154 -12.10 7.93 1.38
N ARG A 155 -12.69 8.54 2.42
CA ARG A 155 -13.68 7.92 3.31
C ARG A 155 -13.19 6.59 3.88
N HIS A 156 -11.95 6.57 4.33
CA HIS A 156 -11.26 5.40 4.91
C HIS A 156 -12.06 4.72 6.03
N GLU A 157 -12.92 5.45 6.74
CA GLU A 157 -13.80 4.91 7.79
C GLU A 157 -14.73 3.80 7.29
N LEU A 158 -15.08 3.81 6.00
CA LEU A 158 -15.92 2.78 5.39
C LEU A 158 -15.20 1.42 5.31
N LEU A 159 -13.87 1.42 5.20
CA LEU A 159 -13.06 0.22 5.02
C LEU A 159 -12.29 -0.19 6.27
N ILE A 160 -11.70 0.76 7.00
CA ILE A 160 -10.78 0.45 8.13
C ILE A 160 -11.45 -0.44 9.17
N GLY A 161 -12.68 -0.12 9.57
CA GLY A 161 -13.41 -0.92 10.57
C GLY A 161 -13.69 -2.36 10.12
N ARG A 162 -13.92 -2.57 8.82
CA ARG A 162 -14.10 -3.90 8.22
C ARG A 162 -12.80 -4.69 8.23
N LEU A 163 -11.75 -4.06 7.73
CA LEU A 163 -10.42 -4.64 7.62
C LEU A 163 -9.84 -5.00 9.00
N GLN A 164 -10.02 -4.11 10.00
CA GLN A 164 -9.59 -4.37 11.37
C GLN A 164 -10.31 -5.61 11.97
N ARG A 165 -11.61 -5.78 11.72
CA ARG A 165 -12.36 -6.97 12.17
C ARG A 165 -11.83 -8.25 11.52
N GLU A 166 -11.59 -8.23 10.21
CA GLU A 166 -11.06 -9.37 9.45
C GLU A 166 -9.68 -9.80 9.96
N ILE A 167 -8.78 -8.85 10.16
CA ILE A 167 -7.43 -9.12 10.67
C ILE A 167 -7.49 -9.63 12.11
N SER A 168 -8.23 -8.98 12.99
CA SER A 168 -8.34 -9.37 14.40
C SER A 168 -8.95 -10.77 14.56
N ALA A 169 -9.84 -11.18 13.65
CA ALA A 169 -10.47 -12.51 13.70
C ALA A 169 -9.52 -13.64 13.26
N LYS A 170 -8.56 -13.36 12.37
CA LYS A 170 -7.79 -14.37 11.64
C LYS A 170 -6.28 -14.36 11.92
N ALA A 171 -5.71 -13.23 12.36
CA ALA A 171 -4.27 -13.14 12.61
C ALA A 171 -3.82 -14.11 13.74
N LEU A 172 -2.67 -14.76 13.54
CA LEU A 172 -2.14 -15.77 14.45
C LEU A 172 -1.85 -15.21 15.85
N TYR A 173 -1.37 -13.98 15.93
CA TYR A 173 -0.97 -13.31 17.18
C TYR A 173 -2.11 -12.50 17.80
N ARG A 174 -3.35 -13.02 17.77
CA ARG A 174 -4.50 -12.39 18.44
C ARG A 174 -4.15 -12.00 19.87
N GLY A 175 -4.33 -10.73 20.22
CA GLY A 175 -4.10 -10.21 21.59
C GLY A 175 -2.63 -9.97 21.99
N ARG A 176 -1.66 -10.12 21.08
CA ARG A 176 -0.26 -9.73 21.33
C ARG A 176 0.14 -8.43 20.64
N ASN A 177 -0.42 -8.16 19.47
CA ASN A 177 -0.21 -6.89 18.75
C ASN A 177 -1.56 -6.45 18.22
N ASP A 178 -2.12 -5.41 18.81
CA ASP A 178 -3.24 -4.67 18.23
C ASP A 178 -2.69 -3.80 17.09
N THR A 179 -2.30 -4.44 15.96
CA THR A 179 -1.87 -3.71 14.77
C THR A 179 -2.99 -2.75 14.37
N ARG A 180 -2.72 -1.46 14.45
CA ARG A 180 -3.69 -0.40 14.13
C ARG A 180 -3.68 -0.13 12.64
N ILE A 181 -4.85 0.02 12.05
CA ILE A 181 -4.99 0.46 10.66
C ILE A 181 -5.39 1.92 10.69
N LEU A 182 -4.62 2.74 10.02
CA LEU A 182 -4.74 4.19 10.00
C LEU A 182 -4.65 4.70 8.57
N PRO A 183 -5.32 5.78 8.20
CA PRO A 183 -5.03 6.44 6.93
C PRO A 183 -3.69 7.18 7.06
N VAL A 184 -2.97 7.35 5.95
CA VAL A 184 -1.93 8.38 5.88
C VAL A 184 -2.58 9.75 6.06
N ALA A 185 -1.84 10.72 6.61
CA ALA A 185 -2.32 12.09 6.66
C ALA A 185 -2.55 12.61 5.23
N ASP A 186 -3.74 13.19 4.99
CA ASP A 186 -3.99 13.90 3.74
C ASP A 186 -3.07 15.13 3.69
N THR A 187 -2.01 15.03 2.91
CA THR A 187 -0.98 16.06 2.82
C THR A 187 -0.90 16.56 1.39
N PRO A 188 -1.19 17.85 1.14
CA PRO A 188 -1.00 18.43 -0.17
C PRO A 188 0.43 18.19 -0.66
N ASN A 189 0.58 17.83 -1.94
CA ASN A 189 1.87 17.53 -2.56
C ASN A 189 2.62 16.32 -1.96
N MET A 190 1.91 15.31 -1.48
CA MET A 190 2.49 14.08 -0.92
C MET A 190 3.65 13.52 -1.77
N GLY A 191 3.49 13.46 -3.10
CA GLY A 191 4.54 12.96 -4.00
C GLY A 191 5.84 13.78 -3.94
N VAL A 192 5.73 15.12 -3.86
CA VAL A 192 6.89 16.01 -3.77
C VAL A 192 7.58 15.87 -2.41
N LEU A 193 6.79 15.83 -1.33
CA LEU A 193 7.31 15.67 0.02
C LEU A 193 7.98 14.31 0.19
N SER A 194 7.39 13.25 -0.33
CA SER A 194 7.96 11.90 -0.32
C SER A 194 9.27 11.83 -1.10
N ALA A 195 9.35 12.48 -2.26
CA ALA A 195 10.58 12.57 -3.05
C ALA A 195 11.69 13.35 -2.28
N ALA A 196 11.33 14.42 -1.56
CA ALA A 196 12.27 15.16 -0.73
C ALA A 196 12.82 14.28 0.40
N GLU A 197 11.99 13.47 1.05
CA GLU A 197 12.42 12.55 2.11
C GLU A 197 13.42 11.50 1.63
N VAL A 198 13.34 11.05 0.38
CA VAL A 198 14.35 10.17 -0.22
C VAL A 198 15.73 10.84 -0.20
N VAL A 199 15.78 12.12 -0.52
CA VAL A 199 17.04 12.89 -0.48
C VAL A 199 17.49 13.08 0.97
N PHE A 200 16.61 13.55 1.86
CA PHE A 200 16.95 13.80 3.26
C PHE A 200 17.41 12.53 3.98
N SER A 201 16.79 11.40 3.74
CA SER A 201 17.19 10.12 4.36
C SER A 201 18.60 9.66 3.97
N ARG A 202 19.15 10.17 2.87
CA ARG A 202 20.51 9.84 2.43
C ARG A 202 21.57 10.77 3.01
N PHE A 203 21.21 11.97 3.41
CA PHE A 203 22.14 12.98 3.94
C PHE A 203 22.07 13.14 5.46
N PHE A 204 20.93 12.85 6.04
CA PHE A 204 20.69 12.99 7.47
C PHE A 204 20.27 11.65 8.04
N THR A 205 21.28 10.84 8.40
CA THR A 205 21.03 9.62 9.21
C THR A 205 20.62 10.09 10.60
N VAL A 206 19.36 9.95 10.98
CA VAL A 206 18.82 10.26 12.30
C VAL A 206 18.82 9.00 13.14
#